data_94639a53c1fb62783d51791176d4188e
#
_entry.id   94639a53c1fb62783d51791176d4188e
#
_cell.length_a   1.000
_cell.length_b   1.000
_cell.length_c   1.000
_cell.angle_alpha   90.00
_cell.angle_beta   90.00
_cell.angle_gamma   90.00
#
_symmetry.space_group_name_H-M   'P 1'
#
loop_
_entity.id
_entity.type
_entity.pdbx_description
1 polymer ?
#
loop_
_entity_poly.entity_id
_entity_poly.type
_entity_poly.pdbx_seq_one_letter_code
_entity_poly.pdbx_strand_id
1 'polypeptide(L)' 'MLISDIIPYERNARRNEKAVPVVAESIKEFGLRGTIGLESPDNPVIVFGHTRVEACRSLGWTEIPDGKIEFCYD' A
#
# COMPACT_ATOMS: atom_id res chain seq x y z
N MET A 1 -0.65 -6.29 8.74
CA MET A 1 0.34 -5.26 9.12
C MET A 1 -0.35 -3.91 9.22
N LEU A 2 0.00 -3.12 10.23
CA LEU A 2 -0.54 -1.77 10.38
C LEU A 2 0.03 -0.87 9.29
N ILE A 3 -0.83 -0.04 8.70
CA ILE A 3 -0.38 0.91 7.67
C ILE A 3 0.68 1.85 8.24
N SER A 4 0.56 2.20 9.53
CA SER A 4 1.55 3.07 10.19
C SER A 4 2.94 2.44 10.29
N ASP A 5 3.05 1.11 10.17
CA ASP A 5 4.34 0.42 10.20
C ASP A 5 4.98 0.34 8.81
N ILE A 6 4.20 0.57 7.76
CA ILE A 6 4.69 0.52 6.38
C ILE A 6 5.47 1.79 6.09
N ILE A 7 6.67 1.62 5.55
CA ILE A 7 7.61 2.74 5.31
C ILE A 7 7.55 3.13 3.83
N PRO A 8 7.16 4.38 3.52
CA PRO A 8 7.18 4.85 2.14
C PRO A 8 8.60 4.88 1.59
N TYR A 9 8.76 4.56 0.30
CA TYR A 9 10.06 4.64 -0.34
C TYR A 9 10.36 6.10 -0.67
N GLU A 10 11.38 6.68 -0.04
CA GLU A 10 11.70 8.10 -0.13
C GLU A 10 12.03 8.59 -1.55
N ARG A 11 12.59 7.71 -2.36
CA ARG A 11 12.96 8.04 -3.75
C ARG A 11 11.78 7.96 -4.71
N ASN A 12 10.63 7.55 -4.25
CA ASN A 12 9.43 7.53 -5.08
C ASN A 12 8.88 8.95 -5.17
N ALA A 13 9.53 9.77 -5.99
CA ALA A 13 9.18 11.17 -6.18
C ALA A 13 7.86 11.36 -6.92
N ARG A 14 7.29 10.30 -7.48
CA ARG A 14 6.02 10.39 -8.19
C ARG A 14 4.87 10.27 -7.21
N ARG A 15 4.32 11.40 -6.88
CA ARG A 15 3.08 11.44 -6.15
C ARG A 15 1.96 11.17 -7.14
N ASN A 16 1.41 9.99 -7.07
CA ASN A 16 0.24 9.64 -7.89
C ASN A 16 -1.03 10.16 -7.23
N GLU A 17 -1.02 11.43 -6.87
CA GLU A 17 -2.16 12.04 -6.19
C GLU A 17 -3.45 11.93 -6.99
N LYS A 18 -3.34 11.95 -8.31
CA LYS A 18 -4.50 11.80 -9.20
C LYS A 18 -4.98 10.35 -9.26
N ALA A 19 -4.09 9.39 -9.08
CA ALA A 19 -4.45 7.98 -9.13
C ALA A 19 -5.04 7.49 -7.80
N VAL A 20 -4.67 8.10 -6.68
CA VAL A 20 -5.14 7.68 -5.37
C VAL A 20 -6.67 7.69 -5.25
N PRO A 21 -7.39 8.76 -5.63
CA PRO A 21 -8.86 8.74 -5.57
C PRO A 21 -9.49 7.66 -6.44
N VAL A 22 -8.93 7.42 -7.62
CA VAL A 22 -9.44 6.40 -8.54
C VAL A 22 -9.28 5.00 -7.94
N VAL A 23 -8.10 4.70 -7.41
CA VAL A 23 -7.82 3.43 -6.76
C VAL A 23 -8.65 3.27 -5.49
N ALA A 24 -8.80 4.34 -4.70
CA ALA A 24 -9.63 4.32 -3.49
C ALA A 24 -11.09 3.99 -3.82
N GLU A 25 -11.64 4.57 -4.87
CA GLU A 25 -12.99 4.28 -5.30
C GLU A 25 -13.16 2.81 -5.70
N SER A 26 -12.18 2.27 -6.41
CA SER A 26 -12.17 0.86 -6.78
C SER A 26 -12.11 -0.05 -5.55
N ILE A 27 -11.27 0.28 -4.57
CA ILE A 27 -11.16 -0.49 -3.33
C ILE A 27 -12.46 -0.44 -2.54
N LYS A 28 -13.08 0.72 -2.48
CA LYS A 28 -14.36 0.89 -1.79
C LYS A 28 -15.45 0.04 -2.40
N GLU A 29 -15.46 -0.10 -3.72
CA GLU A 29 -16.50 -0.84 -4.44
C GLU A 29 -16.21 -2.35 -4.51
N PHE A 30 -14.96 -2.72 -4.81
CA PHE A 30 -14.59 -4.11 -5.09
C PHE A 30 -13.65 -4.73 -4.06
N GLY A 31 -13.20 -3.96 -3.08
CA GLY A 31 -12.19 -4.40 -2.15
C GLY A 31 -10.77 -4.26 -2.69
N LEU A 32 -9.78 -4.55 -1.87
CA LEU A 32 -8.37 -4.46 -2.27
C LEU A 32 -8.02 -5.64 -3.18
N ARG A 33 -7.75 -5.35 -4.42
CA ARG A 33 -7.33 -6.35 -5.41
C ARG A 33 -5.83 -6.30 -5.60
N GLY A 34 -5.23 -7.48 -5.78
CA GLY A 34 -3.80 -7.62 -5.93
C GLY A 34 -3.09 -7.49 -4.59
N THR A 35 -1.77 -7.41 -4.65
CA THR A 35 -0.93 -7.33 -3.45
C THR A 35 -0.10 -6.07 -3.46
N ILE A 36 0.43 -5.71 -2.29
CA ILE A 36 1.48 -4.71 -2.17
C ILE A 36 2.78 -5.44 -1.87
N GLY A 37 3.91 -4.91 -2.36
CA GLY A 37 5.22 -5.48 -2.11
C GLY A 37 6.00 -4.65 -1.11
N LEU A 38 6.50 -5.31 -0.07
CA LEU A 38 7.35 -4.70 0.94
C LEU A 38 8.70 -5.42 0.92
N GLU A 39 9.76 -4.75 1.38
CA GLU A 39 11.09 -5.36 1.39
C GLU A 39 11.13 -6.60 2.28
N SER A 40 10.89 -6.43 3.56
CA SER A 40 10.93 -7.53 4.51
C SER A 40 10.05 -7.21 5.72
N PRO A 41 9.69 -8.22 6.54
CA PRO A 41 8.94 -7.97 7.76
C PRO A 41 9.66 -7.05 8.74
N ASP A 42 10.99 -7.11 8.78
CA ASP A 42 11.80 -6.29 9.67
C ASP A 42 12.00 -4.87 9.15
N ASN A 43 11.87 -4.68 7.85
CA ASN A 43 12.05 -3.38 7.22
C ASN A 43 11.02 -3.21 6.10
N PRO A 44 9.76 -2.92 6.45
CA PRO A 44 8.64 -2.96 5.50
C PRO A 44 8.57 -1.71 4.62
N VAL A 45 9.62 -1.48 3.84
CA VAL A 45 9.65 -0.39 2.85
C VAL A 45 8.90 -0.83 1.60
N ILE A 46 8.08 0.05 1.05
CA ILE A 46 7.25 -0.25 -0.11
C ILE A 46 8.13 -0.46 -1.35
N VAL A 47 8.02 -1.63 -1.97
CA VAL A 47 8.66 -1.94 -3.25
C VAL A 47 7.70 -1.64 -4.39
N PHE A 48 6.44 -2.04 -4.25
CA PHE A 48 5.39 -1.72 -5.22
C PHE A 48 4.03 -1.61 -4.51
N GLY A 49 3.07 -1.01 -5.19
CA GLY A 49 1.73 -0.84 -4.61
C GLY A 49 1.57 0.39 -3.75
N HIS A 50 2.44 1.39 -3.91
CA HIS A 50 2.40 2.62 -3.14
C HIS A 50 1.03 3.31 -3.21
N THR A 51 0.47 3.39 -4.42
CA THR A 51 -0.85 4.01 -4.63
C THR A 51 -1.94 3.25 -3.89
N ARG A 52 -1.87 1.92 -3.83
CA ARG A 52 -2.82 1.10 -3.10
C ARG A 52 -2.77 1.37 -1.61
N VAL A 53 -1.56 1.50 -1.05
CA VAL A 53 -1.39 1.83 0.37
C VAL A 53 -1.97 3.20 0.69
N GLU A 54 -1.68 4.19 -0.12
CA GLU A 54 -2.22 5.54 0.07
C GLU A 54 -3.74 5.57 -0.09
N ALA A 55 -4.28 4.81 -1.04
CA ALA A 55 -5.73 4.71 -1.24
C ALA A 55 -6.41 4.10 -0.01
N CYS A 56 -5.84 3.01 0.54
CA CYS A 56 -6.38 2.39 1.76
C CYS A 56 -6.34 3.36 2.93
N ARG A 57 -5.24 4.11 3.06
CA ARG A 57 -5.11 5.11 4.11
C ARG A 57 -6.18 6.19 3.98
N SER A 58 -6.43 6.65 2.76
CA SER A 58 -7.44 7.69 2.50
C SER A 58 -8.87 7.21 2.81
N LEU A 59 -9.10 5.90 2.73
CA LEU A 59 -10.38 5.31 3.08
C LEU A 59 -10.55 5.06 4.58
N GLY A 60 -9.54 5.39 5.37
CA GLY A 60 -9.58 5.18 6.82
C GLY A 60 -9.14 3.80 7.27
N TRP A 61 -8.54 3.01 6.41
CA TRP A 61 -8.00 1.70 6.79
C TRP A 61 -6.83 1.89 7.75
N THR A 62 -6.75 1.05 8.77
CA THR A 62 -5.66 1.08 9.74
C THR A 62 -4.62 0.01 9.47
N GLU A 63 -4.98 -1.04 8.73
CA GLU A 63 -4.06 -2.14 8.43
C GLU A 63 -4.34 -2.73 7.06
N ILE A 64 -3.33 -3.42 6.52
CA ILE A 64 -3.44 -4.18 5.28
C ILE A 64 -3.45 -5.66 5.66
N PRO A 65 -4.40 -6.47 5.16
CA PRO A 65 -4.42 -7.91 5.44
C PRO A 65 -3.13 -8.59 4.98
N ASP A 66 -2.62 -9.53 5.80
CA ASP A 66 -1.38 -10.24 5.50
C ASP A 66 -1.43 -10.97 4.15
N GLY A 67 -2.60 -11.46 3.75
CA GLY A 67 -2.78 -12.10 2.45
C GLY A 67 -2.62 -11.17 1.26
N LYS A 68 -2.55 -9.87 1.49
CA LYS A 68 -2.35 -8.84 0.45
C LYS A 68 -0.95 -8.25 0.48
N ILE A 69 -0.05 -8.84 1.26
CA ILE A 69 1.33 -8.38 1.40
C ILE A 69 2.27 -9.45 0.87
N GLU A 70 3.20 -9.04 0.01
CA GLU A 70 4.27 -9.88 -0.50
C GLU A 70 5.60 -9.29 -0.01
N PHE A 71 6.44 -10.13 0.61
CA PHE A 71 7.77 -9.71 1.02
C PHE A 71 8.77 -10.11 -0.07
N CYS A 72 9.43 -9.10 -0.64
CA CYS A 72 10.28 -9.28 -1.81
C CYS A 72 11.71 -9.70 -1.46
N TYR A 73 12.18 -9.36 -0.28
CA TYR A 73 13.58 -9.58 0.14
C TYR A 73 13.64 -10.10 1.57
N ASP A 74 13.02 -11.18 1.85
CA ASP A 74 13.11 -11.76 3.21
C ASP A 74 14.31 -12.70 3.36
#